data_6cf36090dc92b78273947ea58d4592d1
#
_entry.id   6cf36090dc92b78273947ea58d4592d1
#
_cell.length_a   1.000
_cell.length_b   1.000
_cell.length_c   1.000
_cell.angle_alpha   90.00
_cell.angle_beta   90.00
_cell.angle_gamma   90.00
#
_symmetry.space_group_name_H-M   'P 1'
#
loop_
_entity.id
_entity.type
_entity.pdbx_description
1 polymer ?
#
loop_
_entity_poly.entity_id
_entity_poly.type
_entity_poly.pdbx_seq_one_letter_code
_entity_poly.pdbx_strand_id
1 'polypeptide(L)'
;MQATVRLPLSKSESARRLVIDAVGGIKTPQDSIADCDDTHALSSALEMREGYVNIGAAGTAMRFATAFFAATEGADVILDGIERMRQRPIAPLVDALRTLGADIEYCDEKGGAGRDGYAPLHIRGKRLRGGDIHIDATVSSQFISALAMAAPMMSEPLRVVLEGDVASAPYLRMTLEMLKSRGIQAEISGNEILVSGKPSDITPTDTPVGRDWSAASYWYSFAALSSGWITLPDLVLGDKMQGDSAVAAMFERLGVISEADPEDEDSGESIRGVGLSASPEVFNRLDLDMSATPDLVPTVAVAATMLGVPFRFHGVHTLRDKETDRIAALCTEALKIGAIYECDDNNTLAWENRRVPIRQLPVIDTYGDHRMAMAFAPAALYIPGLVINDPEVVSKSYPGFWDDMRAAGFTLAVPDEKAAEEGAADIPEDLPNENSERQDPGLASNVFPT
;
A
#
# COMPACT_ATOMS: atom_id res chain seq x y z
N MET A 1 -0.68 25.44 -4.87
CA MET A 1 0.59 24.67 -4.94
C MET A 1 0.86 24.31 -6.40
N GLN A 2 2.10 24.38 -6.88
CA GLN A 2 2.47 23.89 -8.21
C GLN A 2 3.70 23.01 -8.05
N ALA A 3 3.62 21.75 -8.45
CA ALA A 3 4.69 20.80 -8.25
C ALA A 3 4.72 19.75 -9.38
N THR A 4 5.92 19.32 -9.74
CA THR A 4 6.15 18.15 -10.58
C THR A 4 6.87 17.11 -9.74
N VAL A 5 6.27 15.92 -9.58
CA VAL A 5 6.76 14.89 -8.67
C VAL A 5 6.90 13.58 -9.41
N ARG A 6 8.12 13.11 -9.53
CA ARG A 6 8.40 11.79 -10.11
C ARG A 6 8.27 10.72 -9.04
N LEU A 7 7.15 10.02 -9.03
CA LEU A 7 6.86 8.96 -8.07
C LEU A 7 7.89 7.82 -8.11
N PRO A 8 8.07 7.08 -7.00
CA PRO A 8 8.85 5.85 -7.02
C PRO A 8 8.22 4.81 -7.96
N LEU A 9 9.01 3.82 -8.35
CA LEU A 9 8.50 2.64 -9.02
C LEU A 9 7.60 1.82 -8.06
N SER A 10 6.64 1.07 -8.61
CA SER A 10 5.69 0.30 -7.82
C SER A 10 6.38 -0.78 -6.97
N LYS A 11 6.27 -0.65 -5.65
CA LYS A 11 6.78 -1.64 -4.70
C LYS A 11 6.11 -3.01 -4.91
N SER A 12 4.80 -3.02 -5.18
CA SER A 12 4.03 -4.25 -5.34
C SER A 12 4.38 -5.03 -6.61
N GLU A 13 4.63 -4.33 -7.71
CA GLU A 13 5.15 -4.95 -8.94
C GLU A 13 6.59 -5.40 -8.76
N SER A 14 7.43 -4.55 -8.14
CA SER A 14 8.84 -4.85 -7.88
C SER A 14 9.04 -6.12 -7.07
N ALA A 15 8.25 -6.31 -6.00
CA ALA A 15 8.31 -7.52 -5.19
C ALA A 15 7.96 -8.78 -6.00
N ARG A 16 6.97 -8.70 -6.90
CA ARG A 16 6.60 -9.82 -7.78
C ARG A 16 7.68 -10.09 -8.82
N ARG A 17 8.21 -9.04 -9.43
CA ARG A 17 9.30 -9.14 -10.40
C ARG A 17 10.52 -9.84 -9.81
N LEU A 18 10.95 -9.43 -8.61
CA LEU A 18 12.07 -10.05 -7.90
C LEU A 18 11.87 -11.57 -7.73
N VAL A 19 10.68 -12.00 -7.32
CA VAL A 19 10.39 -13.42 -7.14
C VAL A 19 10.32 -14.16 -8.46
N ILE A 20 9.62 -13.61 -9.48
CA ILE A 20 9.50 -14.25 -10.80
C ILE A 20 10.88 -14.38 -11.44
N ASP A 21 11.71 -13.34 -11.36
CA ASP A 21 13.09 -13.38 -11.88
C ASP A 21 13.93 -14.42 -11.13
N ALA A 22 13.85 -14.46 -9.79
CA ALA A 22 14.57 -15.44 -8.98
C ALA A 22 14.14 -16.89 -9.31
N VAL A 23 12.85 -17.14 -9.52
CA VAL A 23 12.33 -18.44 -9.98
C VAL A 23 12.88 -18.81 -11.34
N GLY A 24 12.99 -17.85 -12.27
CA GLY A 24 13.59 -18.04 -13.61
C GLY A 24 15.12 -18.09 -13.62
N GLY A 25 15.79 -17.89 -12.48
CA GLY A 25 17.25 -17.77 -12.44
C GLY A 25 17.77 -16.51 -13.13
N ILE A 26 16.95 -15.46 -13.23
CA ILE A 26 17.23 -14.20 -13.91
C ILE A 26 17.67 -13.17 -12.88
N LYS A 27 18.71 -12.38 -13.20
CA LYS A 27 19.11 -11.26 -12.35
C LYS A 27 18.23 -10.04 -12.66
N THR A 28 17.52 -9.53 -11.68
CA THR A 28 16.71 -8.32 -11.82
C THR A 28 17.60 -7.07 -11.93
N PRO A 29 17.44 -6.22 -12.97
CA PRO A 29 18.11 -4.92 -13.02
C PRO A 29 17.61 -4.00 -11.90
N GLN A 30 18.51 -3.38 -11.15
CA GLN A 30 18.15 -2.57 -9.97
C GLN A 30 17.37 -1.29 -10.33
N ASP A 31 17.65 -0.70 -11.47
CA ASP A 31 16.97 0.49 -12.00
C ASP A 31 15.57 0.21 -12.54
N SER A 32 15.17 -1.06 -12.62
CA SER A 32 13.86 -1.50 -13.12
C SER A 32 12.83 -1.80 -12.02
N ILE A 33 13.21 -1.65 -10.76
CA ILE A 33 12.38 -1.92 -9.57
C ILE A 33 12.45 -0.75 -8.58
N ALA A 34 11.53 -0.72 -7.63
CA ALA A 34 11.53 0.28 -6.57
C ALA A 34 12.78 0.18 -5.70
N ASP A 35 13.38 1.32 -5.38
CA ASP A 35 14.50 1.46 -4.45
C ASP A 35 13.94 1.79 -3.06
N CYS A 36 13.63 0.77 -2.26
CA CYS A 36 13.04 0.92 -0.93
C CYS A 36 13.33 -0.29 -0.03
N ASP A 37 13.12 -0.14 1.28
CA ASP A 37 13.48 -1.16 2.26
C ASP A 37 12.83 -2.53 1.98
N ASP A 38 11.54 -2.55 1.59
CA ASP A 38 10.82 -3.80 1.32
C ASP A 38 11.43 -4.58 0.13
N THR A 39 11.87 -3.88 -0.92
CA THR A 39 12.50 -4.51 -2.09
C THR A 39 13.93 -4.96 -1.80
N HIS A 40 14.68 -4.17 -1.03
CA HIS A 40 16.02 -4.55 -0.58
C HIS A 40 16.00 -5.80 0.30
N ALA A 41 15.08 -5.84 1.28
CA ALA A 41 14.92 -7.00 2.15
C ALA A 41 14.56 -8.26 1.35
N LEU A 42 13.65 -8.16 0.39
CA LEU A 42 13.27 -9.29 -0.46
C LEU A 42 14.40 -9.72 -1.38
N SER A 43 15.06 -8.78 -2.06
CA SER A 43 16.18 -9.08 -2.96
C SER A 43 17.30 -9.82 -2.23
N SER A 44 17.70 -9.31 -1.06
CA SER A 44 18.73 -9.93 -0.23
C SER A 44 18.30 -11.33 0.24
N ALA A 45 17.03 -11.50 0.63
CA ALA A 45 16.50 -12.81 1.05
C ALA A 45 16.57 -13.83 -0.08
N LEU A 46 16.16 -13.47 -1.30
CA LEU A 46 16.12 -14.40 -2.44
C LEU A 46 17.50 -14.90 -2.89
N GLU A 47 18.59 -14.22 -2.51
CA GLU A 47 19.98 -14.65 -2.76
C GLU A 47 20.46 -15.73 -1.77
N MET A 48 19.82 -15.82 -0.61
CA MET A 48 20.19 -16.79 0.43
C MET A 48 19.76 -18.21 0.06
N ARG A 49 20.49 -19.19 0.60
CA ARG A 49 20.13 -20.61 0.48
C ARG A 49 20.16 -21.33 1.82
N GLU A 50 20.87 -20.80 2.79
CA GLU A 50 21.01 -21.38 4.14
C GLU A 50 21.15 -20.28 5.19
N GLY A 51 20.80 -20.62 6.44
CA GLY A 51 21.02 -19.79 7.62
C GLY A 51 19.83 -18.90 7.96
N TYR A 52 20.10 -17.83 8.71
CA TYR A 52 19.07 -16.93 9.23
C TYR A 52 18.79 -15.77 8.26
N VAL A 53 17.53 -15.64 7.85
CA VAL A 53 17.04 -14.62 6.91
C VAL A 53 16.07 -13.71 7.62
N ASN A 54 16.45 -12.46 7.85
CA ASN A 54 15.60 -11.46 8.47
C ASN A 54 15.09 -10.47 7.41
N ILE A 55 13.78 -10.45 7.20
CA ILE A 55 13.11 -9.56 6.24
C ILE A 55 12.58 -8.27 6.89
N GLY A 56 12.93 -8.01 8.15
CA GLY A 56 12.48 -6.80 8.86
C GLY A 56 10.95 -6.68 8.96
N ALA A 57 10.42 -5.55 8.54
CA ALA A 57 8.98 -5.25 8.54
C ALA A 57 8.29 -5.59 7.20
N ALA A 58 8.99 -6.19 6.23
CA ALA A 58 8.50 -6.40 4.86
C ALA A 58 7.52 -7.59 4.77
N GLY A 59 6.23 -7.32 4.97
CA GLY A 59 5.18 -8.36 4.99
C GLY A 59 5.05 -9.13 3.69
N THR A 60 5.18 -8.47 2.55
CA THR A 60 5.19 -9.12 1.22
C THR A 60 6.40 -10.02 1.08
N ALA A 61 7.58 -9.57 1.53
CA ALA A 61 8.80 -10.37 1.50
C ALA A 61 8.65 -11.66 2.33
N MET A 62 8.05 -11.60 3.54
CA MET A 62 7.79 -12.78 4.36
C MET A 62 7.00 -13.83 3.59
N ARG A 63 5.87 -13.45 2.97
CA ARG A 63 4.98 -14.40 2.28
C ARG A 63 5.62 -14.97 1.02
N PHE A 64 6.25 -14.10 0.23
CA PHE A 64 6.87 -14.49 -1.04
C PHE A 64 8.12 -15.35 -0.83
N ALA A 65 8.99 -14.97 0.10
CA ALA A 65 10.16 -15.77 0.44
C ALA A 65 9.80 -17.13 1.04
N THR A 66 8.72 -17.23 1.84
CA THR A 66 8.25 -18.51 2.38
C THR A 66 7.95 -19.52 1.26
N ALA A 67 7.18 -19.12 0.25
CA ALA A 67 6.85 -20.01 -0.88
C ALA A 67 8.07 -20.29 -1.76
N PHE A 68 8.91 -19.29 -2.01
CA PHE A 68 10.14 -19.43 -2.78
C PHE A 68 11.12 -20.42 -2.14
N PHE A 69 11.43 -20.26 -0.85
CA PHE A 69 12.33 -21.18 -0.14
C PHE A 69 11.76 -22.59 -0.03
N ALA A 70 10.45 -22.71 0.23
CA ALA A 70 9.80 -24.01 0.31
C ALA A 70 9.95 -24.83 -0.99
N ALA A 71 9.95 -24.15 -2.15
CA ALA A 71 10.08 -24.78 -3.47
C ALA A 71 11.54 -24.83 -3.98
N THR A 72 12.50 -24.19 -3.30
CA THR A 72 13.92 -24.16 -3.71
C THR A 72 14.64 -25.37 -3.16
N GLU A 73 14.98 -26.35 -4.00
CA GLU A 73 15.68 -27.57 -3.57
C GLU A 73 17.02 -27.24 -2.87
N GLY A 74 17.22 -27.80 -1.69
CA GLY A 74 18.44 -27.63 -0.90
C GLY A 74 18.52 -26.35 -0.08
N ALA A 75 17.48 -25.51 -0.08
CA ALA A 75 17.43 -24.40 0.87
C ALA A 75 17.23 -24.92 2.30
N ASP A 76 17.92 -24.29 3.27
CA ASP A 76 17.79 -24.57 4.71
C ASP A 76 17.87 -23.25 5.49
N VAL A 77 16.73 -22.59 5.68
CA VAL A 77 16.67 -21.24 6.21
C VAL A 77 15.73 -21.08 7.39
N ILE A 78 16.10 -20.23 8.35
CA ILE A 78 15.19 -19.69 9.35
C ILE A 78 14.75 -18.32 8.86
N LEU A 79 13.51 -18.22 8.41
CA LEU A 79 12.92 -16.97 7.90
C LEU A 79 12.17 -16.23 9.00
N ASP A 80 12.58 -15.00 9.28
CA ASP A 80 12.08 -14.20 10.39
C ASP A 80 11.91 -12.71 10.03
N GLY A 81 11.39 -11.92 10.95
CA GLY A 81 11.24 -10.47 10.85
C GLY A 81 11.19 -9.82 12.22
N ILE A 82 10.84 -8.54 12.26
CA ILE A 82 10.67 -7.79 13.52
C ILE A 82 9.49 -8.36 14.33
N GLU A 83 9.39 -7.94 15.61
CA GLU A 83 8.36 -8.42 16.55
C GLU A 83 6.93 -8.31 15.97
N ARG A 84 6.60 -7.21 15.31
CA ARG A 84 5.28 -7.06 14.65
C ARG A 84 5.05 -8.09 13.56
N MET A 85 6.11 -8.51 12.82
CA MET A 85 5.99 -9.55 11.79
C MET A 85 5.65 -10.91 12.39
N ARG A 86 6.18 -11.22 13.57
CA ARG A 86 5.88 -12.44 14.33
C ARG A 86 4.45 -12.48 14.91
N GLN A 87 3.73 -11.35 14.82
CA GLN A 87 2.31 -11.25 15.22
C GLN A 87 1.35 -11.34 14.04
N ARG A 88 1.87 -11.32 12.81
CA ARG A 88 1.07 -11.39 11.58
C ARG A 88 0.87 -12.84 11.14
N PRO A 89 -0.38 -13.29 10.89
CA PRO A 89 -0.65 -14.68 10.55
C PRO A 89 0.00 -15.09 9.22
N ILE A 90 0.46 -16.36 9.18
CA ILE A 90 1.05 -16.99 7.99
C ILE A 90 0.57 -18.43 7.80
N ALA A 91 -0.20 -18.97 8.75
CA ALA A 91 -0.68 -20.35 8.72
C ALA A 91 -1.34 -20.75 7.40
N PRO A 92 -2.26 -19.97 6.77
CA PRO A 92 -2.91 -20.43 5.55
C PRO A 92 -1.93 -20.71 4.41
N LEU A 93 -0.82 -19.94 4.31
CA LEU A 93 0.23 -20.17 3.33
C LEU A 93 1.05 -21.43 3.67
N VAL A 94 1.44 -21.57 4.94
CA VAL A 94 2.24 -22.73 5.41
C VAL A 94 1.46 -24.02 5.23
N ASP A 95 0.18 -24.05 5.56
CA ASP A 95 -0.67 -25.23 5.45
C ASP A 95 -0.89 -25.62 3.98
N ALA A 96 -1.10 -24.65 3.10
CA ALA A 96 -1.17 -24.89 1.66
C ALA A 96 0.15 -25.46 1.12
N LEU A 97 1.30 -24.90 1.50
CA LEU A 97 2.61 -25.41 1.10
C LEU A 97 2.88 -26.81 1.63
N ARG A 98 2.51 -27.10 2.88
CA ARG A 98 2.63 -28.45 3.47
C ARG A 98 1.77 -29.47 2.73
N THR A 99 0.57 -29.08 2.29
CA THR A 99 -0.28 -29.95 1.44
C THR A 99 0.41 -30.30 0.12
N LEU A 100 1.21 -29.39 -0.43
CA LEU A 100 2.02 -29.59 -1.63
C LEU A 100 3.35 -30.33 -1.33
N GLY A 101 3.60 -30.67 -0.07
CA GLY A 101 4.74 -31.45 0.38
C GLY A 101 5.89 -30.66 0.96
N ALA A 102 5.72 -29.37 1.27
CA ALA A 102 6.77 -28.55 1.88
C ALA A 102 7.16 -29.04 3.28
N ASP A 103 8.43 -28.80 3.64
CA ASP A 103 8.99 -29.06 4.95
C ASP A 103 9.24 -27.72 5.66
N ILE A 104 8.24 -27.29 6.44
CA ILE A 104 8.23 -26.02 7.15
C ILE A 104 7.84 -26.29 8.60
N GLU A 105 8.63 -25.79 9.53
CA GLU A 105 8.37 -25.85 10.97
C GLU A 105 8.23 -24.43 11.54
N TYR A 106 7.29 -24.23 12.45
CA TYR A 106 7.26 -23.01 13.27
C TYR A 106 8.35 -23.13 14.34
N CYS A 107 9.24 -22.13 14.42
CA CYS A 107 10.38 -22.18 15.33
C CYS A 107 10.53 -20.85 16.10
N ASP A 108 11.45 -20.83 17.07
CA ASP A 108 11.95 -19.60 17.67
C ASP A 108 13.21 -19.11 16.95
N GLU A 109 13.75 -17.98 17.36
CA GLU A 109 14.98 -17.38 16.78
C GLU A 109 16.21 -18.29 16.83
N LYS A 110 16.19 -19.30 17.69
CA LYS A 110 17.29 -20.23 17.92
C LYS A 110 17.03 -21.60 17.28
N GLY A 111 15.90 -21.73 16.56
CA GLY A 111 15.48 -22.99 15.94
C GLY A 111 14.78 -23.95 16.90
N GLY A 112 14.39 -23.50 18.11
CA GLY A 112 13.53 -24.26 19.04
C GLY A 112 12.06 -24.19 18.60
N ALA A 113 11.14 -24.71 19.47
CA ALA A 113 9.71 -24.70 19.18
C ALA A 113 9.16 -23.27 19.14
N GLY A 114 8.47 -22.93 18.05
CA GLY A 114 7.83 -21.64 17.82
C GLY A 114 6.32 -21.64 18.11
N ARG A 115 5.68 -20.50 17.82
CA ARG A 115 4.23 -20.32 17.90
C ARG A 115 3.58 -20.76 16.59
N ASP A 116 2.68 -21.72 16.64
CA ASP A 116 1.94 -22.18 15.46
C ASP A 116 1.20 -21.04 14.76
N GLY A 117 1.34 -20.99 13.44
CA GLY A 117 0.70 -19.99 12.58
C GLY A 117 1.47 -18.69 12.40
N TYR A 118 2.64 -18.53 13.03
CA TYR A 118 3.43 -17.30 13.04
C TYR A 118 4.92 -17.54 12.77
N ALA A 119 5.61 -16.52 12.24
CA ALA A 119 7.07 -16.56 12.13
C ALA A 119 7.74 -16.54 13.53
N PRO A 120 9.00 -17.01 13.66
CA PRO A 120 9.91 -17.50 12.63
C PRO A 120 9.54 -18.87 12.04
N LEU A 121 10.00 -19.13 10.80
CA LEU A 121 9.77 -20.37 10.08
C LEU A 121 11.11 -21.04 9.75
N HIS A 122 11.31 -22.30 10.15
CA HIS A 122 12.40 -23.12 9.62
C HIS A 122 11.91 -23.82 8.35
N ILE A 123 12.52 -23.52 7.22
CA ILE A 123 12.10 -23.99 5.90
C ILE A 123 13.23 -24.82 5.30
N ARG A 124 12.98 -26.12 5.08
CA ARG A 124 13.86 -27.03 4.34
C ARG A 124 13.30 -27.21 2.95
N GLY A 125 13.89 -26.50 1.99
CA GLY A 125 13.42 -26.42 0.62
C GLY A 125 13.57 -27.72 -0.14
N LYS A 126 12.53 -28.10 -0.87
CA LYS A 126 12.50 -29.28 -1.73
C LYS A 126 11.56 -29.08 -2.91
N ARG A 127 11.69 -29.95 -3.92
CA ARG A 127 10.77 -29.91 -5.04
C ARG A 127 9.37 -30.27 -4.58
N LEU A 128 8.45 -29.31 -4.69
CA LEU A 128 7.05 -29.50 -4.34
C LEU A 128 6.32 -30.25 -5.46
N ARG A 129 5.24 -30.96 -5.11
CA ARG A 129 4.52 -31.76 -6.08
C ARG A 129 3.68 -30.91 -7.02
N GLY A 130 3.01 -29.89 -6.53
CA GLY A 130 1.91 -29.21 -7.23
C GLY A 130 0.59 -29.94 -7.00
N GLY A 131 -0.41 -29.74 -7.87
CA GLY A 131 -1.74 -30.32 -7.77
C GLY A 131 -2.78 -29.38 -7.17
N ASP A 132 -3.85 -29.94 -6.60
CA ASP A 132 -5.02 -29.19 -6.13
C ASP A 132 -4.85 -28.77 -4.67
N ILE A 133 -5.14 -27.49 -4.38
CA ILE A 133 -5.22 -26.94 -3.01
C ILE A 133 -6.47 -26.08 -2.85
N HIS A 134 -6.95 -26.01 -1.63
CA HIS A 134 -8.02 -25.11 -1.20
C HIS A 134 -7.44 -24.06 -0.26
N ILE A 135 -7.82 -22.80 -0.43
CA ILE A 135 -7.33 -21.71 0.40
C ILE A 135 -8.42 -20.69 0.68
N ASP A 136 -8.52 -20.26 1.93
CA ASP A 136 -9.36 -19.12 2.31
C ASP A 136 -8.79 -17.84 1.70
N ALA A 137 -9.53 -17.30 0.71
CA ALA A 137 -9.14 -16.10 -0.04
C ALA A 137 -9.49 -14.80 0.70
N THR A 138 -10.24 -14.87 1.79
CA THR A 138 -10.70 -13.68 2.55
C THR A 138 -9.59 -13.07 3.39
N VAL A 139 -8.54 -13.84 3.71
CA VAL A 139 -7.46 -13.41 4.62
C VAL A 139 -6.44 -12.53 3.90
N SER A 140 -5.85 -12.99 2.80
CA SER A 140 -4.83 -12.22 2.09
C SER A 140 -4.53 -12.76 0.68
N SER A 141 -4.61 -11.91 -0.33
CA SER A 141 -4.15 -12.23 -1.70
C SER A 141 -2.64 -12.50 -1.81
N GLN A 142 -1.84 -12.10 -0.80
CA GLN A 142 -0.40 -12.36 -0.79
C GLN A 142 -0.08 -13.86 -0.70
N PHE A 143 -0.90 -14.63 0.02
CA PHE A 143 -0.70 -16.09 0.13
C PHE A 143 -0.89 -16.76 -1.24
N ILE A 144 -1.96 -16.41 -1.93
CA ILE A 144 -2.27 -16.94 -3.26
C ILE A 144 -1.23 -16.50 -4.28
N SER A 145 -0.82 -15.23 -4.23
CA SER A 145 0.25 -14.69 -5.07
C SER A 145 1.58 -15.41 -4.87
N ALA A 146 1.95 -15.72 -3.62
CA ALA A 146 3.17 -16.46 -3.29
C ALA A 146 3.15 -17.87 -3.89
N LEU A 147 2.04 -18.58 -3.73
CA LEU A 147 1.85 -19.92 -4.31
C LEU A 147 1.91 -19.89 -5.83
N ALA A 148 1.24 -18.94 -6.47
CA ALA A 148 1.22 -18.79 -7.93
C ALA A 148 2.62 -18.53 -8.51
N MET A 149 3.44 -17.67 -7.86
CA MET A 149 4.80 -17.39 -8.32
C MET A 149 5.76 -18.56 -8.08
N ALA A 150 5.54 -19.38 -7.05
CA ALA A 150 6.34 -20.58 -6.80
C ALA A 150 5.93 -21.78 -7.69
N ALA A 151 4.73 -21.76 -8.29
CA ALA A 151 4.20 -22.89 -9.06
C ALA A 151 5.11 -23.37 -10.20
N PRO A 152 5.85 -22.52 -10.95
CA PRO A 152 6.78 -23.01 -11.98
C PRO A 152 7.90 -23.91 -11.46
N MET A 153 8.20 -23.87 -10.16
CA MET A 153 9.22 -24.72 -9.52
C MET A 153 8.67 -26.10 -9.11
N MET A 154 7.35 -26.32 -9.23
CA MET A 154 6.68 -27.57 -8.85
C MET A 154 6.78 -28.63 -9.97
N SER A 155 6.54 -29.89 -9.63
CA SER A 155 6.61 -31.00 -10.59
C SER A 155 5.35 -31.14 -11.46
N GLU A 156 4.21 -30.67 -10.97
CA GLU A 156 2.90 -30.69 -11.63
C GLU A 156 2.29 -29.29 -11.60
N PRO A 157 1.37 -28.93 -12.50
CA PRO A 157 0.62 -27.67 -12.44
C PRO A 157 -0.05 -27.48 -11.07
N LEU A 158 -0.17 -26.23 -10.65
CA LEU A 158 -0.87 -25.85 -9.42
C LEU A 158 -2.30 -25.40 -9.77
N ARG A 159 -3.30 -26.02 -9.15
CA ARG A 159 -4.68 -25.55 -9.15
C ARG A 159 -5.06 -25.09 -7.75
N VAL A 160 -5.46 -23.83 -7.63
CA VAL A 160 -5.91 -23.23 -6.37
C VAL A 160 -7.40 -23.00 -6.42
N VAL A 161 -8.15 -23.62 -5.53
CA VAL A 161 -9.58 -23.36 -5.33
C VAL A 161 -9.73 -22.33 -4.23
N LEU A 162 -10.32 -21.19 -4.57
CA LEU A 162 -10.53 -20.06 -3.68
C LEU A 162 -11.81 -20.22 -2.90
N GLU A 163 -11.74 -20.15 -1.58
CA GLU A 163 -12.90 -20.19 -0.70
C GLU A 163 -13.19 -18.76 -0.19
N GLY A 164 -14.42 -18.28 -0.42
CA GLY A 164 -14.83 -16.91 -0.11
C GLY A 164 -14.37 -15.86 -1.14
N ASP A 165 -14.63 -14.60 -0.83
CA ASP A 165 -14.27 -13.48 -1.69
C ASP A 165 -12.78 -13.12 -1.53
N VAL A 166 -12.12 -12.86 -2.65
CA VAL A 166 -10.67 -12.56 -2.65
C VAL A 166 -10.40 -11.18 -2.07
N ALA A 167 -9.82 -11.13 -0.88
CA ALA A 167 -9.33 -9.88 -0.31
C ALA A 167 -8.23 -9.30 -1.20
N SER A 168 -8.32 -8.00 -1.53
CA SER A 168 -7.32 -7.34 -2.38
C SER A 168 -7.13 -8.01 -3.74
N ALA A 169 -8.23 -8.42 -4.40
CA ALA A 169 -8.22 -9.12 -5.68
C ALA A 169 -7.35 -8.47 -6.79
N PRO A 170 -7.22 -7.14 -6.91
CA PRO A 170 -6.34 -6.53 -7.89
C PRO A 170 -4.88 -6.98 -7.79
N TYR A 171 -4.37 -7.18 -6.57
CA TYR A 171 -2.98 -7.64 -6.37
C TYR A 171 -2.75 -9.09 -6.81
N LEU A 172 -3.79 -9.92 -6.72
CA LEU A 172 -3.75 -11.27 -7.29
C LEU A 172 -3.74 -11.22 -8.82
N ARG A 173 -4.63 -10.41 -9.42
CA ARG A 173 -4.63 -10.19 -10.88
C ARG A 173 -3.29 -9.69 -11.38
N MET A 174 -2.68 -8.71 -10.69
CA MET A 174 -1.32 -8.24 -10.98
C MET A 174 -0.33 -9.41 -11.06
N THR A 175 -0.36 -10.33 -10.08
CA THR A 175 0.54 -11.49 -10.07
C THR A 175 0.33 -12.38 -11.29
N LEU A 176 -0.92 -12.71 -11.61
CA LEU A 176 -1.24 -13.59 -12.74
C LEU A 176 -0.86 -12.93 -14.07
N GLU A 177 -1.13 -11.65 -14.26
CA GLU A 177 -0.75 -10.92 -15.48
C GLU A 177 0.77 -10.80 -15.62
N MET A 178 1.51 -10.57 -14.53
CA MET A 178 2.98 -10.56 -14.56
C MET A 178 3.53 -11.95 -14.92
N LEU A 179 2.98 -13.05 -14.39
CA LEU A 179 3.37 -14.40 -14.77
C LEU A 179 3.10 -14.66 -16.27
N LYS A 180 1.92 -14.29 -16.76
CA LYS A 180 1.57 -14.41 -18.19
C LYS A 180 2.51 -13.63 -19.09
N SER A 181 2.79 -12.38 -18.76
CA SER A 181 3.69 -11.54 -19.54
C SER A 181 5.12 -12.09 -19.59
N ARG A 182 5.45 -12.99 -18.67
CA ARG A 182 6.77 -13.63 -18.57
C ARG A 182 6.78 -15.07 -19.13
N GLY A 183 5.69 -15.52 -19.78
CA GLY A 183 5.63 -16.82 -20.46
C GLY A 183 5.03 -17.96 -19.64
N ILE A 184 4.57 -17.71 -18.40
CA ILE A 184 3.91 -18.72 -17.56
C ILE A 184 2.41 -18.68 -17.83
N GLN A 185 1.80 -19.85 -18.00
CA GLN A 185 0.33 -19.95 -18.06
C GLN A 185 -0.23 -19.73 -16.65
N ALA A 186 -1.02 -18.69 -16.48
CA ALA A 186 -1.62 -18.33 -15.20
C ALA A 186 -3.01 -17.75 -15.45
N GLU A 187 -4.05 -18.51 -15.12
CA GLU A 187 -5.43 -18.19 -15.45
C GLU A 187 -6.31 -18.25 -14.21
N ILE A 188 -7.32 -17.37 -14.16
CA ILE A 188 -8.37 -17.41 -13.16
C ILE A 188 -9.72 -17.59 -13.87
N SER A 189 -10.49 -18.57 -13.44
CA SER A 189 -11.84 -18.86 -13.95
C SER A 189 -12.78 -19.16 -12.79
N GLY A 190 -13.75 -18.27 -12.56
CA GLY A 190 -14.60 -18.35 -11.38
C GLY A 190 -13.76 -18.23 -10.09
N ASN A 191 -13.83 -19.27 -9.25
CA ASN A 191 -13.07 -19.37 -8.02
C ASN A 191 -11.81 -20.26 -8.12
N GLU A 192 -11.36 -20.56 -9.33
CA GLU A 192 -10.20 -21.42 -9.56
C GLU A 192 -9.09 -20.68 -10.26
N ILE A 193 -7.86 -20.91 -9.81
CA ILE A 193 -6.64 -20.43 -10.46
C ILE A 193 -5.85 -21.65 -10.91
N LEU A 194 -5.39 -21.60 -12.16
CA LEU A 194 -4.49 -22.59 -12.71
C LEU A 194 -3.18 -21.94 -13.11
N VAL A 195 -2.07 -22.44 -12.58
CA VAL A 195 -0.72 -22.00 -12.94
C VAL A 195 0.07 -23.20 -13.45
N SER A 196 0.63 -23.08 -14.65
CA SER A 196 1.48 -24.11 -15.26
C SER A 196 2.63 -23.49 -16.04
N GLY A 197 3.76 -24.17 -16.03
CA GLY A 197 5.01 -23.73 -16.68
C GLY A 197 6.22 -24.22 -15.90
N LYS A 198 7.39 -23.84 -16.37
CA LYS A 198 8.67 -24.20 -15.76
C LYS A 198 9.50 -22.94 -15.56
N PRO A 199 10.52 -22.94 -14.66
CA PRO A 199 11.43 -21.82 -14.52
C PRO A 199 12.09 -21.39 -15.83
N SER A 200 12.39 -22.35 -16.72
CA SER A 200 12.98 -22.07 -18.06
C SER A 200 12.05 -21.35 -19.04
N ASP A 201 10.76 -21.31 -18.78
CA ASP A 201 9.78 -20.64 -19.64
C ASP A 201 9.70 -19.13 -19.31
N ILE A 202 10.27 -18.72 -18.16
CA ILE A 202 10.28 -17.33 -17.75
C ILE A 202 11.24 -16.51 -18.61
N THR A 203 10.67 -15.58 -19.36
CA THR A 203 11.43 -14.69 -20.26
C THR A 203 11.96 -13.47 -19.49
N PRO A 204 13.22 -13.06 -19.68
CA PRO A 204 13.73 -11.82 -19.09
C PRO A 204 13.03 -10.59 -19.68
N THR A 205 13.05 -9.47 -18.94
CA THR A 205 12.58 -8.18 -19.41
C THR A 205 13.42 -7.06 -18.80
N ASP A 206 13.77 -6.06 -19.61
CA ASP A 206 14.47 -4.85 -19.16
C ASP A 206 13.50 -3.69 -18.88
N THR A 207 12.21 -3.86 -19.23
CA THR A 207 11.19 -2.82 -18.99
C THR A 207 11.02 -2.60 -17.48
N PRO A 208 11.20 -1.38 -16.95
CA PRO A 208 10.91 -1.08 -15.56
C PRO A 208 9.45 -1.34 -15.22
N VAL A 209 9.17 -1.61 -13.95
CA VAL A 209 7.79 -1.65 -13.45
C VAL A 209 7.17 -0.25 -13.47
N GLY A 210 5.83 -0.16 -13.39
CA GLY A 210 5.10 1.10 -13.40
C GLY A 210 5.40 1.99 -12.18
N ARG A 211 5.00 3.28 -12.25
CA ARG A 211 5.01 4.19 -11.09
C ARG A 211 3.97 3.74 -10.06
N ASP A 212 4.26 3.97 -8.78
CA ASP A 212 3.46 3.47 -7.66
C ASP A 212 2.17 4.29 -7.46
N TRP A 213 1.02 3.68 -7.72
CA TRP A 213 -0.29 4.30 -7.52
C TRP A 213 -0.66 4.48 -6.04
N SER A 214 -0.12 3.66 -5.13
CA SER A 214 -0.26 3.93 -3.70
C SER A 214 0.47 5.23 -3.32
N ALA A 215 1.68 5.44 -3.87
CA ALA A 215 2.44 6.68 -3.67
C ALA A 215 1.73 7.88 -4.30
N ALA A 216 1.11 7.71 -5.47
CA ALA A 216 0.29 8.74 -6.11
C ALA A 216 -0.82 9.23 -5.18
N SER A 217 -1.44 8.36 -4.38
CA SER A 217 -2.56 8.69 -3.51
C SER A 217 -2.27 9.87 -2.56
N TYR A 218 -1.04 9.98 -2.08
CA TYR A 218 -0.66 11.08 -1.19
C TYR A 218 -0.66 12.43 -1.94
N TRP A 219 -0.24 12.44 -3.20
CA TRP A 219 -0.26 13.64 -4.04
C TRP A 219 -1.67 13.99 -4.50
N TYR A 220 -2.55 13.02 -4.66
CA TYR A 220 -3.99 13.26 -4.78
C TYR A 220 -4.56 13.96 -3.54
N SER A 221 -4.12 13.55 -2.33
CA SER A 221 -4.51 14.24 -1.09
C SER A 221 -4.00 15.68 -1.06
N PHE A 222 -2.74 15.94 -1.45
CA PHE A 222 -2.22 17.30 -1.58
C PHE A 222 -3.01 18.11 -2.61
N ALA A 223 -3.36 17.54 -3.76
CA ALA A 223 -4.18 18.23 -4.77
C ALA A 223 -5.57 18.59 -4.23
N ALA A 224 -6.24 17.67 -3.53
CA ALA A 224 -7.56 17.90 -2.94
C ALA A 224 -7.55 19.00 -1.88
N LEU A 225 -6.46 19.12 -1.11
CA LEU A 225 -6.33 20.05 0.01
C LEU A 225 -5.69 21.38 -0.37
N SER A 226 -5.24 21.55 -1.63
CA SER A 226 -4.63 22.79 -2.11
C SER A 226 -5.35 23.28 -3.36
N SER A 227 -5.20 24.56 -3.67
CA SER A 227 -5.58 25.11 -4.97
C SER A 227 -4.34 25.19 -5.84
N GLY A 228 -4.18 24.27 -6.81
CA GLY A 228 -2.98 24.28 -7.64
C GLY A 228 -2.96 23.15 -8.66
N TRP A 229 -1.79 22.93 -9.23
CA TRP A 229 -1.53 21.89 -10.22
C TRP A 229 -0.37 21.01 -9.77
N ILE A 230 -0.57 19.70 -9.81
CA ILE A 230 0.48 18.71 -9.54
C ILE A 230 0.62 17.81 -10.77
N THR A 231 1.81 17.74 -11.32
CA THR A 231 2.15 16.81 -12.41
C THR A 231 2.86 15.58 -11.84
N LEU A 232 2.43 14.40 -12.26
CA LEU A 232 3.00 13.10 -11.89
C LEU A 232 3.55 12.42 -13.17
N PRO A 233 4.80 12.69 -13.56
CA PRO A 233 5.39 12.12 -14.76
C PRO A 233 5.46 10.59 -14.71
N ASP A 234 5.36 9.95 -15.87
CA ASP A 234 5.44 8.50 -16.07
C ASP A 234 4.30 7.70 -15.36
N LEU A 235 3.34 8.36 -14.73
CA LEU A 235 2.16 7.70 -14.20
C LEU A 235 1.15 7.48 -15.33
N VAL A 236 0.56 6.29 -15.42
CA VAL A 236 -0.37 5.93 -16.50
C VAL A 236 -1.80 6.00 -15.98
N LEU A 237 -2.57 7.01 -16.42
CA LEU A 237 -3.98 7.14 -16.07
C LEU A 237 -4.78 5.94 -16.64
N GLY A 238 -5.62 5.34 -15.76
CA GLY A 238 -6.38 4.14 -16.13
C GLY A 238 -5.54 2.86 -16.12
N ASP A 239 -4.42 2.84 -15.41
CA ASP A 239 -3.61 1.63 -15.19
C ASP A 239 -4.49 0.48 -14.68
N LYS A 240 -4.41 -0.66 -15.36
CA LYS A 240 -5.15 -1.88 -15.04
C LYS A 240 -4.31 -2.88 -14.23
N MET A 241 -3.01 -2.64 -14.15
CA MET A 241 -2.09 -3.51 -13.41
C MET A 241 -2.20 -3.24 -11.91
N GLN A 242 -2.19 -1.99 -11.50
CA GLN A 242 -2.24 -1.59 -10.10
C GLN A 242 -3.69 -1.24 -9.69
N GLY A 243 -4.25 -2.00 -8.73
CA GLY A 243 -5.60 -1.75 -8.22
C GLY A 243 -5.76 -0.38 -7.56
N ASP A 244 -4.68 0.15 -6.98
CA ASP A 244 -4.67 1.45 -6.33
C ASP A 244 -4.84 2.63 -7.32
N SER A 245 -4.81 2.39 -8.64
CA SER A 245 -5.22 3.38 -9.65
C SER A 245 -6.68 3.86 -9.47
N ALA A 246 -7.49 3.08 -8.73
CA ALA A 246 -8.84 3.47 -8.31
C ALA A 246 -8.86 4.77 -7.47
N VAL A 247 -7.72 5.21 -6.93
CA VAL A 247 -7.59 6.48 -6.21
C VAL A 247 -8.06 7.66 -7.06
N ALA A 248 -7.84 7.65 -8.37
CA ALA A 248 -8.31 8.71 -9.26
C ALA A 248 -9.83 8.92 -9.18
N ALA A 249 -10.62 7.83 -9.26
CA ALA A 249 -12.06 7.89 -9.14
C ALA A 249 -12.55 8.22 -7.71
N MET A 250 -11.79 7.83 -6.67
CA MET A 250 -12.12 8.19 -5.29
C MET A 250 -11.90 9.68 -5.05
N PHE A 251 -10.80 10.23 -5.54
CA PHE A 251 -10.47 11.64 -5.38
C PHE A 251 -11.23 12.55 -6.33
N GLU A 252 -11.75 12.06 -7.46
CA GLU A 252 -12.73 12.81 -8.26
C GLU A 252 -13.93 13.21 -7.40
N ARG A 253 -14.41 12.34 -6.52
CA ARG A 253 -15.47 12.64 -5.55
C ARG A 253 -15.04 13.62 -4.45
N LEU A 254 -13.74 13.78 -4.23
CA LEU A 254 -13.13 14.75 -3.31
C LEU A 254 -12.66 16.03 -4.03
N GLY A 255 -13.07 16.22 -5.28
CA GLY A 255 -12.78 17.43 -6.05
C GLY A 255 -11.38 17.45 -6.67
N VAL A 256 -10.83 16.30 -7.08
CA VAL A 256 -9.58 16.25 -7.86
C VAL A 256 -9.87 15.78 -9.27
N ILE A 257 -9.55 16.62 -10.24
CA ILE A 257 -9.57 16.27 -11.66
C ILE A 257 -8.22 15.67 -12.01
N SER A 258 -8.26 14.52 -12.70
CA SER A 258 -7.08 13.85 -13.25
C SER A 258 -7.12 13.96 -14.76
N GLU A 259 -6.10 14.55 -15.34
CA GLU A 259 -5.97 14.73 -16.78
C GLU A 259 -4.64 14.13 -17.26
N ALA A 260 -4.58 13.76 -18.53
CA ALA A 260 -3.31 13.45 -19.17
C ALA A 260 -2.42 14.71 -19.17
N ASP A 261 -1.13 14.55 -18.92
CA ASP A 261 -0.19 15.70 -18.91
C ASP A 261 -0.14 16.32 -20.30
N PRO A 262 -0.54 17.60 -20.48
CA PRO A 262 -0.59 18.25 -21.79
C PRO A 262 0.79 18.47 -22.42
N GLU A 263 1.88 18.36 -21.65
CA GLU A 263 3.25 18.46 -22.19
C GLU A 263 3.63 17.24 -23.05
N ASP A 264 2.94 16.11 -22.88
CA ASP A 264 3.19 14.87 -23.64
C ASP A 264 2.33 14.75 -24.92
N GLU A 265 1.31 15.60 -25.12
CA GLU A 265 0.45 15.55 -26.32
C GLU A 265 1.22 15.83 -27.63
N ASP A 266 2.27 16.63 -27.57
CA ASP A 266 3.06 17.04 -28.74
C ASP A 266 4.17 16.04 -29.14
N SER A 267 4.51 15.08 -28.29
CA SER A 267 5.63 14.16 -28.53
C SER A 267 5.31 13.01 -29.49
N GLY A 268 4.03 12.75 -29.76
CA GLY A 268 3.58 11.60 -30.58
C GLY A 268 3.83 10.23 -29.92
N GLU A 269 4.38 10.23 -28.70
CA GLU A 269 4.49 9.07 -27.84
C GLU A 269 3.24 8.97 -26.95
N SER A 270 2.90 7.75 -26.52
CA SER A 270 1.75 7.55 -25.60
C SER A 270 1.92 8.41 -24.36
N ILE A 271 0.89 9.22 -24.05
CA ILE A 271 0.83 10.13 -22.91
C ILE A 271 1.31 9.42 -21.65
N ARG A 272 2.41 9.90 -21.08
CA ARG A 272 3.05 9.32 -19.89
C ARG A 272 3.10 10.32 -18.77
N GLY A 273 1.94 10.69 -18.23
CA GLY A 273 1.86 11.59 -17.10
C GLY A 273 0.43 11.86 -16.69
N VAL A 274 0.23 12.28 -15.45
CA VAL A 274 -1.07 12.67 -14.90
C VAL A 274 -0.94 14.03 -14.26
N GLY A 275 -1.72 14.99 -14.75
CA GLY A 275 -1.93 16.29 -14.12
C GLY A 275 -3.11 16.21 -13.14
N LEU A 276 -2.91 16.74 -11.94
CA LEU A 276 -3.93 16.83 -10.89
C LEU A 276 -4.27 18.28 -10.62
N SER A 277 -5.57 18.61 -10.64
CA SER A 277 -6.06 19.93 -10.25
C SER A 277 -7.27 19.84 -9.32
N ALA A 278 -7.47 20.87 -8.49
CA ALA A 278 -8.64 20.92 -7.63
C ALA A 278 -9.87 21.43 -8.40
N SER A 279 -11.02 20.78 -8.16
CA SER A 279 -12.35 21.20 -8.59
C SER A 279 -13.18 21.65 -7.39
N PRO A 280 -14.08 22.63 -7.55
CA PRO A 280 -15.02 22.98 -6.49
C PRO A 280 -16.11 21.92 -6.26
N GLU A 281 -16.26 20.96 -7.17
CA GLU A 281 -17.25 19.90 -7.07
C GLU A 281 -16.77 18.80 -6.14
N VAL A 282 -17.25 18.82 -4.89
CA VAL A 282 -16.95 17.82 -3.86
C VAL A 282 -18.25 17.14 -3.46
N PHE A 283 -18.23 15.82 -3.36
CA PHE A 283 -19.38 15.06 -2.89
C PHE A 283 -19.62 15.35 -1.40
N ASN A 284 -20.89 15.37 -1.02
CA ASN A 284 -21.29 15.61 0.37
C ASN A 284 -21.08 14.40 1.30
N ARG A 285 -20.76 13.23 0.74
CA ARG A 285 -20.47 11.99 1.47
C ARG A 285 -19.75 10.98 0.56
N LEU A 286 -18.85 10.18 1.14
CA LEU A 286 -18.27 8.98 0.52
C LEU A 286 -18.85 7.72 1.17
N ASP A 287 -19.30 6.79 0.33
CA ASP A 287 -19.62 5.42 0.73
C ASP A 287 -18.89 4.49 -0.23
N LEU A 288 -17.87 3.76 0.28
CA LEU A 288 -16.92 3.03 -0.56
C LEU A 288 -16.65 1.62 0.00
N ASP A 289 -16.62 0.63 -0.88
CA ASP A 289 -16.02 -0.66 -0.60
C ASP A 289 -14.51 -0.59 -0.85
N MET A 290 -13.73 -0.74 0.23
CA MET A 290 -12.26 -0.66 0.23
C MET A 290 -11.60 -2.04 0.23
N SER A 291 -12.36 -3.12 0.09
CA SER A 291 -11.85 -4.49 0.11
C SER A 291 -10.79 -4.75 -0.98
N ALA A 292 -10.94 -4.10 -2.14
CA ALA A 292 -10.01 -4.19 -3.26
C ALA A 292 -8.74 -3.34 -3.07
N THR A 293 -8.83 -2.23 -2.32
CA THR A 293 -7.78 -1.21 -2.18
C THR A 293 -7.56 -0.78 -0.73
N PRO A 294 -7.33 -1.71 0.20
CA PRO A 294 -7.24 -1.40 1.63
C PRO A 294 -6.09 -0.42 1.94
N ASP A 295 -5.07 -0.40 1.12
CA ASP A 295 -3.91 0.47 1.31
C ASP A 295 -4.20 1.95 1.05
N LEU A 296 -5.30 2.29 0.37
CA LEU A 296 -5.76 3.67 0.15
C LEU A 296 -6.59 4.22 1.33
N VAL A 297 -7.09 3.38 2.22
CA VAL A 297 -7.97 3.79 3.33
C VAL A 297 -7.39 4.94 4.16
N PRO A 298 -6.13 4.90 4.63
CA PRO A 298 -5.60 6.00 5.44
C PRO A 298 -5.64 7.33 4.71
N THR A 299 -5.19 7.36 3.46
CA THR A 299 -5.11 8.59 2.66
C THR A 299 -6.49 9.18 2.38
N VAL A 300 -7.44 8.34 1.93
CA VAL A 300 -8.79 8.80 1.59
C VAL A 300 -9.53 9.27 2.84
N ALA A 301 -9.38 8.57 3.99
CA ALA A 301 -10.01 8.93 5.25
C ALA A 301 -9.52 10.31 5.74
N VAL A 302 -8.20 10.52 5.77
CA VAL A 302 -7.62 11.79 6.24
C VAL A 302 -8.00 12.93 5.30
N ALA A 303 -7.90 12.74 3.97
CA ALA A 303 -8.27 13.76 3.00
C ALA A 303 -9.76 14.15 3.11
N ALA A 304 -10.66 13.17 3.18
CA ALA A 304 -12.09 13.41 3.37
C ALA A 304 -12.38 14.17 4.68
N THR A 305 -11.66 13.82 5.76
CA THR A 305 -11.78 14.51 7.05
C THR A 305 -11.36 15.98 6.96
N MET A 306 -10.23 16.27 6.32
CA MET A 306 -9.74 17.64 6.17
C MET A 306 -10.68 18.48 5.30
N LEU A 307 -11.30 17.88 4.26
CA LEU A 307 -12.31 18.53 3.43
C LEU A 307 -13.68 18.65 4.10
N GLY A 308 -13.90 18.02 5.26
CA GLY A 308 -15.20 18.01 5.92
C GLY A 308 -16.23 17.09 5.26
N VAL A 309 -15.81 16.10 4.49
CA VAL A 309 -16.66 15.14 3.78
C VAL A 309 -16.84 13.89 4.65
N PRO A 310 -18.04 13.63 5.18
CA PRO A 310 -18.33 12.40 5.91
C PRO A 310 -18.08 11.16 5.04
N PHE A 311 -17.69 10.06 5.68
CA PHE A 311 -17.44 8.83 4.94
C PHE A 311 -17.89 7.58 5.68
N ARG A 312 -18.11 6.49 4.92
CA ARG A 312 -18.29 5.12 5.39
C ARG A 312 -17.53 4.19 4.46
N PHE A 313 -16.55 3.48 5.01
CA PHE A 313 -15.72 2.52 4.28
C PHE A 313 -16.01 1.11 4.77
N HIS A 314 -16.36 0.23 3.83
CA HIS A 314 -16.60 -1.19 4.05
C HIS A 314 -15.37 -2.00 3.61
N GLY A 315 -15.29 -3.27 4.03
CA GLY A 315 -14.22 -4.17 3.59
C GLY A 315 -12.85 -3.85 4.18
N VAL A 316 -12.80 -3.27 5.39
CA VAL A 316 -11.54 -2.78 6.01
C VAL A 316 -10.89 -3.77 6.99
N HIS A 317 -11.42 -4.99 7.15
CA HIS A 317 -10.94 -5.97 8.15
C HIS A 317 -9.44 -6.27 8.05
N THR A 318 -8.91 -6.37 6.82
CA THR A 318 -7.49 -6.68 6.59
C THR A 318 -6.53 -5.61 7.12
N LEU A 319 -7.03 -4.41 7.46
CA LEU A 319 -6.20 -3.32 8.00
C LEU A 319 -5.70 -3.59 9.42
N ARG A 320 -6.34 -4.50 10.16
CA ARG A 320 -5.91 -4.89 11.52
C ARG A 320 -4.62 -5.72 11.52
N ASP A 321 -4.36 -6.43 10.42
CA ASP A 321 -3.20 -7.34 10.26
C ASP A 321 -2.07 -6.74 9.41
N LYS A 322 -2.06 -5.42 9.24
CA LYS A 322 -1.00 -4.71 8.52
C LYS A 322 0.20 -4.40 9.44
N GLU A 323 1.05 -3.47 9.04
CA GLU A 323 2.23 -3.02 9.78
C GLU A 323 1.90 -2.60 11.21
N THR A 324 0.73 -2.02 11.39
CA THR A 324 0.04 -1.79 12.65
C THR A 324 -1.42 -2.24 12.53
N ASP A 325 -2.20 -2.24 13.62
CA ASP A 325 -3.67 -2.17 13.51
C ASP A 325 -4.03 -0.77 13.00
N ARG A 326 -4.13 -0.63 11.66
CA ARG A 326 -4.40 0.66 11.01
C ARG A 326 -5.73 1.26 11.40
N ILE A 327 -6.73 0.43 11.74
CA ILE A 327 -8.03 0.94 12.20
C ILE A 327 -7.86 1.64 13.54
N ALA A 328 -7.23 0.98 14.51
CA ALA A 328 -6.98 1.57 15.82
C ALA A 328 -6.08 2.82 15.72
N ALA A 329 -5.02 2.76 14.92
CA ALA A 329 -4.13 3.88 14.67
C ALA A 329 -4.88 5.07 14.04
N LEU A 330 -5.67 4.84 12.99
CA LEU A 330 -6.46 5.90 12.35
C LEU A 330 -7.45 6.55 13.33
N CYS A 331 -8.16 5.76 14.15
CA CYS A 331 -9.08 6.30 15.14
C CYS A 331 -8.36 7.17 16.20
N THR A 332 -7.16 6.73 16.62
CA THR A 332 -6.36 7.47 17.62
C THR A 332 -5.80 8.77 17.02
N GLU A 333 -5.22 8.71 15.83
CA GLU A 333 -4.57 9.86 15.21
C GLU A 333 -5.58 10.87 14.66
N ALA A 334 -6.72 10.41 14.15
CA ALA A 334 -7.82 11.29 13.73
C ALA A 334 -8.34 12.16 14.87
N LEU A 335 -8.36 11.65 16.12
CA LEU A 335 -8.75 12.44 17.28
C LEU A 335 -7.82 13.64 17.50
N LYS A 336 -6.53 13.50 17.22
CA LYS A 336 -5.53 14.58 17.36
C LYS A 336 -5.77 15.70 16.34
N ILE A 337 -6.30 15.38 15.16
CA ILE A 337 -6.70 16.37 14.14
C ILE A 337 -8.19 16.78 14.26
N GLY A 338 -8.80 16.51 15.40
CA GLY A 338 -10.15 16.97 15.75
C GLY A 338 -11.30 16.13 15.20
N ALA A 339 -11.07 14.89 14.74
CA ALA A 339 -12.10 14.02 14.19
C ALA A 339 -12.34 12.76 15.04
N ILE A 340 -13.60 12.37 15.24
CA ILE A 340 -13.97 11.15 15.94
C ILE A 340 -14.40 10.12 14.91
N TYR A 341 -13.54 9.15 14.61
CA TYR A 341 -13.87 8.01 13.76
C TYR A 341 -14.61 6.94 14.56
N GLU A 342 -15.47 6.23 13.88
CA GLU A 342 -16.22 5.09 14.39
C GLU A 342 -15.81 3.84 13.62
N CYS A 343 -15.50 2.78 14.35
CA CYS A 343 -15.29 1.46 13.77
C CYS A 343 -16.25 0.48 14.44
N ASP A 344 -16.81 -0.41 13.67
CA ASP A 344 -17.70 -1.45 14.17
C ASP A 344 -17.13 -2.85 13.92
N ASP A 345 -17.74 -3.86 14.58
CA ASP A 345 -17.38 -5.26 14.38
C ASP A 345 -17.80 -5.77 12.98
N ASN A 346 -18.58 -4.99 12.24
CA ASN A 346 -19.06 -5.30 10.88
C ASN A 346 -18.08 -4.88 9.78
N ASN A 347 -16.81 -4.69 10.14
CA ASN A 347 -15.78 -4.41 9.14
C ASN A 347 -15.92 -3.04 8.45
N THR A 348 -16.33 -2.03 9.20
CA THR A 348 -16.58 -0.68 8.71
C THR A 348 -15.76 0.34 9.48
N LEU A 349 -15.18 1.33 8.75
CA LEU A 349 -14.62 2.56 9.31
C LEU A 349 -15.47 3.73 8.82
N ALA A 350 -15.97 4.57 9.74
CA ALA A 350 -16.84 5.67 9.38
C ALA A 350 -16.50 6.96 10.13
N TRP A 351 -16.87 8.08 9.52
CA TRP A 351 -16.85 9.39 10.12
C TRP A 351 -18.08 10.19 9.68
N GLU A 352 -18.89 10.59 10.66
CA GLU A 352 -20.14 11.33 10.45
C GLU A 352 -19.96 12.83 10.76
N ASN A 353 -18.80 13.39 10.42
CA ASN A 353 -18.42 14.79 10.71
C ASN A 353 -18.46 15.15 12.20
N ARG A 354 -18.29 14.17 13.10
CA ARG A 354 -18.15 14.43 14.53
C ARG A 354 -16.77 14.99 14.82
N ARG A 355 -16.74 16.21 15.36
CA ARG A 355 -15.51 16.94 15.64
C ARG A 355 -15.33 17.24 17.12
N VAL A 356 -14.06 17.38 17.51
CA VAL A 356 -13.63 17.90 18.80
C VAL A 356 -12.64 19.02 18.58
N PRO A 357 -12.53 20.00 19.50
CA PRO A 357 -11.52 21.04 19.39
C PRO A 357 -10.10 20.46 19.42
N ILE A 358 -9.23 20.94 18.55
CA ILE A 358 -7.79 20.69 18.61
C ILE A 358 -7.24 21.58 19.70
N ARG A 359 -6.78 21.00 20.81
CA ARG A 359 -6.33 21.75 22.01
C ARG A 359 -4.84 21.97 22.06
N GLN A 360 -4.07 21.24 21.27
CA GLN A 360 -2.61 21.32 21.15
C GLN A 360 -2.20 20.94 19.75
N LEU A 361 -1.01 21.35 19.36
CA LEU A 361 -0.46 21.00 18.05
C LEU A 361 -0.41 19.47 17.91
N PRO A 362 -1.02 18.88 16.87
CA PRO A 362 -1.03 17.44 16.70
C PRO A 362 0.37 16.87 16.47
N VAL A 363 0.69 15.83 17.22
CA VAL A 363 1.88 14.99 17.03
C VAL A 363 1.36 13.62 16.62
N ILE A 364 1.53 13.27 15.35
CA ILE A 364 1.05 12.04 14.75
C ILE A 364 2.06 10.93 14.97
N ASP A 365 1.63 9.85 15.60
CA ASP A 365 2.42 8.65 15.74
C ASP A 365 2.24 7.75 14.53
N THR A 366 3.33 7.23 14.00
CA THR A 366 3.31 6.41 12.78
C THR A 366 3.15 4.93 13.06
N TYR A 367 3.41 4.49 14.28
CA TYR A 367 3.34 3.07 14.68
C TYR A 367 4.23 2.16 13.80
N GLY A 368 5.34 2.69 13.28
CA GLY A 368 6.19 1.99 12.32
C GLY A 368 5.54 1.75 10.95
N ASP A 369 4.47 2.46 10.62
CA ASP A 369 3.74 2.32 9.37
C ASP A 369 3.89 3.57 8.50
N HIS A 370 4.57 3.40 7.37
CA HIS A 370 4.82 4.46 6.39
C HIS A 370 3.53 5.12 5.87
N ARG A 371 2.42 4.37 5.78
CA ARG A 371 1.15 4.92 5.30
C ARG A 371 0.51 5.87 6.30
N MET A 372 0.74 5.68 7.60
CA MET A 372 0.30 6.66 8.61
C MET A 372 1.05 7.98 8.43
N ALA A 373 2.38 7.95 8.31
CA ALA A 373 3.17 9.15 8.06
C ALA A 373 2.68 9.92 6.83
N MET A 374 2.62 9.24 5.68
CA MET A 374 2.31 9.88 4.40
C MET A 374 0.85 10.29 4.25
N ALA A 375 -0.10 9.58 4.88
CA ALA A 375 -1.51 9.94 4.84
C ALA A 375 -1.84 11.19 5.65
N PHE A 376 -1.14 11.40 6.79
CA PHE A 376 -1.37 12.58 7.64
C PHE A 376 -0.55 13.81 7.20
N ALA A 377 0.55 13.65 6.47
CA ALA A 377 1.38 14.76 6.02
C ALA A 377 0.61 15.86 5.27
N PRO A 378 -0.35 15.58 4.38
CA PRO A 378 -1.14 16.61 3.69
C PRO A 378 -2.00 17.48 4.63
N ALA A 379 -2.33 16.98 5.83
CA ALA A 379 -3.10 17.75 6.81
C ALA A 379 -2.34 19.01 7.30
N ALA A 380 -1.01 19.06 7.12
CA ALA A 380 -0.21 20.24 7.41
C ALA A 380 -0.63 21.49 6.60
N LEU A 381 -1.33 21.34 5.48
CA LEU A 381 -1.92 22.45 4.73
C LEU A 381 -3.01 23.21 5.53
N TYR A 382 -3.71 22.51 6.43
CA TYR A 382 -4.77 23.05 7.28
C TYR A 382 -4.34 23.21 8.74
N ILE A 383 -3.32 22.46 9.16
CA ILE A 383 -2.77 22.46 10.52
C ILE A 383 -1.26 22.74 10.41
N PRO A 384 -0.85 24.01 10.20
CA PRO A 384 0.56 24.36 10.11
C PRO A 384 1.32 23.98 11.39
N GLY A 385 2.48 23.34 11.21
CA GLY A 385 3.30 22.89 12.33
C GLY A 385 2.97 21.47 12.81
N LEU A 386 1.98 20.77 12.20
CA LEU A 386 1.72 19.36 12.49
C LEU A 386 3.03 18.55 12.49
N VAL A 387 3.23 17.74 13.52
CA VAL A 387 4.44 16.92 13.71
C VAL A 387 4.14 15.47 13.33
N ILE A 388 5.06 14.82 12.65
CA ILE A 388 5.04 13.38 12.36
C ILE A 388 6.20 12.72 13.10
N ASN A 389 5.92 11.83 14.03
CA ASN A 389 6.93 11.01 14.70
C ASN A 389 7.48 9.93 13.78
N ASP A 390 8.72 9.51 14.00
CA ASP A 390 9.42 8.47 13.22
C ASP A 390 9.24 8.67 11.70
N PRO A 391 9.61 9.85 11.15
CA PRO A 391 9.36 10.21 9.75
C PRO A 391 10.12 9.30 8.76
N GLU A 392 11.17 8.63 9.20
CA GLU A 392 11.99 7.70 8.41
C GLU A 392 11.23 6.44 7.95
N VAL A 393 10.11 6.11 8.57
CA VAL A 393 9.28 4.94 8.18
C VAL A 393 8.83 4.97 6.71
N VAL A 394 8.90 6.12 6.05
CA VAL A 394 8.57 6.26 4.62
C VAL A 394 9.56 5.51 3.72
N SER A 395 10.79 5.23 4.19
CA SER A 395 11.82 4.47 3.48
C SER A 395 11.35 3.08 3.05
N LYS A 396 10.36 2.54 3.75
CA LYS A 396 9.73 1.26 3.46
C LYS A 396 9.13 1.17 2.05
N SER A 397 8.65 2.29 1.48
CA SER A 397 8.02 2.30 0.15
C SER A 397 8.26 3.56 -0.67
N TYR A 398 8.59 4.68 -0.05
CA TYR A 398 8.79 5.98 -0.70
C TYR A 398 9.89 6.79 0.02
N PRO A 399 11.16 6.40 -0.10
CA PRO A 399 12.26 7.06 0.61
C PRO A 399 12.36 8.56 0.35
N GLY A 400 12.07 8.99 -0.89
CA GLY A 400 12.14 10.39 -1.32
C GLY A 400 10.93 11.27 -0.91
N PHE A 401 9.96 10.75 -0.17
CA PHE A 401 8.69 11.46 0.10
C PHE A 401 8.90 12.86 0.72
N TRP A 402 9.75 12.98 1.73
CA TRP A 402 10.00 14.25 2.39
C TRP A 402 10.78 15.24 1.51
N ASP A 403 11.66 14.74 0.62
CA ASP A 403 12.38 15.58 -0.33
C ASP A 403 11.45 16.11 -1.41
N ASP A 404 10.54 15.28 -1.90
CA ASP A 404 9.50 15.70 -2.84
C ASP A 404 8.55 16.73 -2.22
N MET A 405 8.20 16.60 -0.94
CA MET A 405 7.44 17.62 -0.22
C MET A 405 8.21 18.96 -0.14
N ARG A 406 9.53 18.93 0.15
CA ARG A 406 10.35 20.15 0.13
C ARG A 406 10.39 20.78 -1.26
N ALA A 407 10.55 19.96 -2.29
CA ALA A 407 10.53 20.42 -3.68
C ALA A 407 9.18 21.04 -4.07
N ALA A 408 8.08 20.52 -3.51
CA ALA A 408 6.72 21.06 -3.68
C ALA A 408 6.46 22.35 -2.86
N GLY A 409 7.45 22.83 -2.09
CA GLY A 409 7.41 24.11 -1.37
C GLY A 409 7.08 24.00 0.13
N PHE A 410 7.06 22.81 0.71
CA PHE A 410 6.89 22.66 2.17
C PHE A 410 8.18 22.94 2.92
N THR A 411 8.06 23.67 4.02
CA THR A 411 9.16 23.80 4.99
C THR A 411 9.03 22.69 6.01
N LEU A 412 10.01 21.78 6.01
CA LEU A 412 10.07 20.66 6.96
C LEU A 412 11.18 20.94 7.96
N ALA A 413 10.83 21.04 9.23
CA ALA A 413 11.77 21.19 10.34
C ALA A 413 11.86 19.88 11.14
N VAL A 414 13.06 19.53 11.58
CA VAL A 414 13.24 18.53 12.63
C VAL A 414 13.06 19.30 13.94
N PRO A 415 12.13 18.90 14.83
CA PRO A 415 12.00 19.54 16.13
C PRO A 415 13.33 19.42 16.89
N ASP A 416 13.88 20.55 17.37
CA ASP A 416 14.97 20.51 18.34
C ASP A 416 14.45 19.81 19.60
N GLU A 417 15.21 18.85 20.14
CA GLU A 417 14.85 18.10 21.37
C GLU A 417 14.48 19.04 22.55
N LYS A 418 14.99 20.27 22.55
CA LYS A 418 14.66 21.31 23.54
C LYS A 418 13.34 22.05 23.28
N ALA A 419 12.88 22.12 22.01
CA ALA A 419 11.62 22.79 21.67
C ALA A 419 10.40 21.91 21.96
N ALA A 420 10.57 20.58 22.00
CA ALA A 420 9.51 19.64 22.36
C ALA A 420 9.11 19.78 23.86
N GLU A 421 10.03 20.18 24.73
CA GLU A 421 9.74 20.45 26.15
C GLU A 421 9.17 21.88 26.41
N GLU A 422 9.44 22.84 25.52
CA GLU A 422 8.98 24.24 25.66
C GLU A 422 7.72 24.56 24.84
N GLY A 423 7.32 23.70 23.91
CA GLY A 423 6.16 23.87 23.00
C GLY A 423 4.77 23.77 23.63
N ALA A 424 4.69 23.83 24.97
CA ALA A 424 3.43 24.02 25.70
C ALA A 424 3.00 25.51 25.82
N ALA A 425 3.72 26.45 25.20
CA ALA A 425 3.45 27.85 25.30
C ALA A 425 2.94 28.45 23.99
N ASP A 426 1.71 29.02 24.09
CA ASP A 426 1.08 30.00 23.21
C ASP A 426 0.68 29.49 21.79
N ILE A 427 -0.40 28.74 21.73
CA ILE A 427 -1.29 28.78 20.56
C ILE A 427 -2.00 30.15 20.60
N PRO A 428 -1.92 30.98 19.53
CA PRO A 428 -2.74 32.20 19.45
C PRO A 428 -4.21 31.82 19.69
N GLU A 429 -4.89 32.54 20.57
CA GLU A 429 -6.35 32.36 20.85
C GLU A 429 -7.23 32.58 19.61
N ASP A 430 -6.65 33.02 18.49
CA ASP A 430 -7.31 33.34 17.23
C ASP A 430 -7.06 32.28 16.12
N LEU A 431 -7.15 30.98 16.43
CA LEU A 431 -7.46 30.04 15.38
C LEU A 431 -8.91 30.29 14.94
N PRO A 432 -9.18 30.58 13.65
CA PRO A 432 -10.52 30.90 13.21
C PRO A 432 -11.44 29.74 13.53
N ASN A 433 -12.32 29.99 14.49
CA ASN A 433 -13.42 29.10 14.85
C ASN A 433 -14.48 29.26 13.75
N GLU A 434 -14.16 28.80 12.52
CA GLU A 434 -15.12 28.75 11.41
C GLU A 434 -16.15 27.64 11.59
N ASN A 435 -16.84 27.68 12.74
CA ASN A 435 -18.21 27.21 12.88
C ASN A 435 -19.20 28.35 12.59
N SER A 436 -18.79 29.41 11.91
CA SER A 436 -19.68 30.46 11.42
C SER A 436 -19.82 30.34 9.90
N GLU A 437 -20.95 29.71 9.51
CA GLU A 437 -21.67 30.03 8.30
C GLU A 437 -20.79 30.09 7.01
N ARG A 438 -20.60 28.94 6.35
CA ARG A 438 -20.59 29.00 4.88
C ARG A 438 -21.94 29.66 4.50
N GLN A 439 -21.91 30.99 4.34
CA GLN A 439 -22.97 31.71 3.67
C GLN A 439 -23.14 31.03 2.32
N ASP A 440 -24.30 30.44 2.15
CA ASP A 440 -24.87 30.04 0.88
C ASP A 440 -24.51 31.15 -0.15
N PRO A 441 -23.77 30.86 -1.23
CA PRO A 441 -23.64 31.88 -2.29
C PRO A 441 -25.03 32.03 -2.85
N GLY A 442 -25.70 33.07 -2.38
CA GLY A 442 -27.07 33.39 -2.68
C GLY A 442 -27.34 33.25 -4.17
N LEU A 443 -28.41 32.55 -4.48
CA LEU A 443 -29.12 32.62 -5.73
C LEU A 443 -29.33 34.11 -6.13
N ALA A 444 -28.38 34.65 -6.88
CA ALA A 444 -28.57 35.90 -7.58
C ALA A 444 -29.59 35.62 -8.68
N SER A 445 -30.83 35.91 -8.38
CA SER A 445 -31.91 36.02 -9.35
C SER A 445 -31.53 37.07 -10.42
N ASN A 446 -31.01 36.61 -11.54
CA ASN A 446 -30.90 37.44 -12.75
C ASN A 446 -32.30 37.61 -13.32
N VAL A 447 -32.95 38.71 -12.92
CA VAL A 447 -34.07 39.28 -13.63
C VAL A 447 -33.49 40.00 -14.84
N PHE A 448 -33.69 39.48 -16.05
CA PHE A 448 -33.49 40.22 -17.29
C PHE A 448 -34.65 41.20 -17.47
N PRO A 449 -34.41 42.49 -17.75
CA PRO A 449 -35.43 43.39 -18.24
C PRO A 449 -35.70 43.15 -19.73
N THR A 450 -36.94 43.25 -20.08
CA THR A 450 -37.57 43.20 -21.42
C THR A 450 -36.85 43.97 -22.51
#